data_afc919ad7f0c74f701f14a741fa2bfa6
#
_entry.id   afc919ad7f0c74f701f14a741fa2bfa6
#
_cell.length_a   1.000
_cell.length_b   1.000
_cell.length_c   1.000
_cell.angle_alpha   90.00
_cell.angle_beta   90.00
_cell.angle_gamma   90.00
#
_symmetry.space_group_name_H-M   'P 1'
#
loop_
_entity.id
_entity.type
_entity.pdbx_description
1 polymer ?
#
loop_
_entity_poly.entity_id
_entity_poly.type
_entity_poly.pdbx_seq_one_letter_code
_entity_poly.pdbx_strand_id
1 'polypeptide(L)'
;MRSVALRSLAAAALLCAPTTGALAQQVPDPDFDPPIPHPEFEPGVGPVVLVDAAHNNFHTADGRYGAFARLLERDGYVVESNEQPFTRAVLARGAVMVIANAIADENVEDWVLPTPSAFTPGEIEAVVDWVSRGGSLLLIADHMPIAGNAEALAAAFGLRFYNGFAFDGSGSGQMQFSRSSGTLRSTPVSNGRNRGERVDSVATFTGQAFRVDPGVDAQPLLVLPEGVTVWLPPEAWVFSDSTPRVPGAHLLQGAIVRHGEGRVAVFGEAAMFSAQLAGPNRQPMGMSRPEAAQNPQLVLNVIHWLTDRY
;
A
#
# COMPACT_ATOMS: atom_id res chain seq x y z
N MET A 1 -1.82 41.80 71.65
CA MET A 1 -0.85 41.56 70.59
C MET A 1 -1.15 40.19 70.03
N ARG A 2 -1.81 40.08 68.88
CA ARG A 2 -2.12 38.82 68.17
C ARG A 2 -1.37 38.82 66.85
N SER A 3 -0.45 37.87 66.71
CA SER A 3 0.39 37.68 65.54
C SER A 3 -0.44 36.95 64.45
N VAL A 4 -0.53 37.53 63.25
CA VAL A 4 -1.14 36.95 62.05
C VAL A 4 -0.04 36.31 61.23
N ALA A 5 -0.08 34.99 61.10
CA ALA A 5 0.79 34.24 60.25
C ALA A 5 0.25 34.22 58.81
N LEU A 6 0.99 34.82 57.86
CA LEU A 6 0.77 34.71 56.41
C LEU A 6 1.17 33.33 55.94
N ARG A 7 0.21 32.56 55.43
CA ARG A 7 0.48 31.32 54.69
C ARG A 7 0.64 31.64 53.20
N SER A 8 1.82 31.47 52.67
CA SER A 8 2.12 31.56 51.24
C SER A 8 1.65 30.27 50.57
N LEU A 9 0.66 30.37 49.67
CA LEU A 9 0.32 29.31 48.73
C LEU A 9 1.28 29.37 47.52
N ALA A 10 2.13 28.36 47.40
CA ALA A 10 2.90 28.13 46.21
C ALA A 10 1.98 27.40 45.18
N ALA A 11 1.62 28.07 44.11
CA ALA A 11 0.93 27.47 42.98
C ALA A 11 1.99 26.72 42.15
N ALA A 12 1.91 25.40 42.13
CA ALA A 12 2.68 24.55 41.22
C ALA A 12 1.99 24.60 39.85
N ALA A 13 2.58 25.34 38.90
CA ALA A 13 2.19 25.27 37.49
C ALA A 13 2.68 23.93 36.93
N LEU A 14 1.75 23.00 36.70
CA LEU A 14 2.02 21.82 35.87
C LEU A 14 2.17 22.31 34.42
N LEU A 15 3.41 22.32 33.94
CA LEU A 15 3.73 22.42 32.51
C LEU A 15 3.29 21.11 31.87
N CYS A 16 2.10 21.08 31.25
CA CYS A 16 1.78 20.08 30.25
C CYS A 16 2.68 20.34 29.03
N ALA A 17 3.78 19.61 28.92
CA ALA A 17 4.49 19.52 27.66
C ALA A 17 3.57 18.82 26.65
N PRO A 18 3.39 19.36 25.42
CA PRO A 18 2.71 18.63 24.37
C PRO A 18 3.54 17.37 24.11
N THR A 19 2.98 16.20 24.40
CA THR A 19 3.49 14.95 23.84
C THR A 19 3.20 15.00 22.36
N THR A 20 4.14 15.52 21.57
CA THR A 20 4.22 15.20 20.15
C THR A 20 4.27 13.68 20.08
N GLY A 21 3.14 13.07 19.71
CA GLY A 21 3.10 11.63 19.44
C GLY A 21 4.20 11.36 18.40
N ALA A 22 5.29 10.74 18.85
CA ALA A 22 6.28 10.22 17.95
C ALA A 22 5.50 9.26 17.05
N LEU A 23 5.27 9.65 15.81
CA LEU A 23 4.85 8.73 14.75
C LEU A 23 5.78 7.53 14.90
N ALA A 24 5.20 6.37 15.18
CA ALA A 24 5.98 5.18 15.50
C ALA A 24 6.95 4.97 14.35
N GLN A 25 8.23 5.22 14.62
CA GLN A 25 9.28 5.17 13.59
C GLN A 25 9.23 3.76 12.97
N GLN A 26 8.90 3.69 11.70
CA GLN A 26 8.91 2.47 10.92
C GLN A 26 10.20 2.45 10.11
N VAL A 27 11.01 1.43 10.32
CA VAL A 27 12.27 1.24 9.60
C VAL A 27 12.24 -0.10 8.87
N PRO A 28 12.90 -0.24 7.72
CA PRO A 28 13.04 -1.55 7.06
C PRO A 28 13.63 -2.58 8.03
N ASP A 29 13.12 -3.80 7.95
CA ASP A 29 13.68 -4.95 8.65
C ASP A 29 14.91 -5.46 7.88
N PRO A 30 16.14 -5.30 8.41
CA PRO A 30 17.34 -5.70 7.71
C PRO A 30 17.51 -7.22 7.66
N ASP A 31 16.88 -7.94 8.59
CA ASP A 31 17.01 -9.39 8.75
C ASP A 31 15.94 -10.16 7.97
N PHE A 32 15.01 -9.43 7.29
CA PHE A 32 13.99 -10.08 6.51
C PHE A 32 14.58 -10.71 5.24
N ASP A 33 14.60 -12.03 5.22
CA ASP A 33 15.20 -12.86 4.16
C ASP A 33 14.40 -14.15 3.94
N PRO A 34 13.19 -14.07 3.33
CA PRO A 34 12.37 -15.25 3.10
C PRO A 34 13.02 -16.18 2.05
N PRO A 35 12.86 -17.51 2.15
CA PRO A 35 13.41 -18.42 1.17
C PRO A 35 12.74 -18.23 -0.20
N ILE A 36 13.55 -18.25 -1.26
CA ILE A 36 13.11 -18.35 -2.66
C ILE A 36 13.76 -19.63 -3.24
N PRO A 37 13.09 -20.78 -3.14
CA PRO A 37 13.70 -22.05 -3.55
C PRO A 37 13.99 -22.12 -5.05
N HIS A 38 13.21 -21.42 -5.86
CA HIS A 38 13.28 -21.42 -7.32
C HIS A 38 13.13 -20.00 -7.84
N PRO A 39 14.21 -19.20 -7.89
CA PRO A 39 14.18 -17.88 -8.50
C PRO A 39 13.73 -17.94 -9.95
N GLU A 40 12.96 -16.93 -10.40
CA GLU A 40 12.44 -16.90 -11.77
C GLU A 40 13.54 -16.68 -12.82
N PHE A 41 14.57 -15.93 -12.47
CA PHE A 41 15.70 -15.64 -13.35
C PHE A 41 17.03 -15.82 -12.62
N GLU A 42 18.11 -15.94 -13.40
CA GLU A 42 19.44 -15.75 -12.86
C GLU A 42 19.58 -14.33 -12.32
N PRO A 43 20.41 -14.08 -11.29
CA PRO A 43 20.55 -12.79 -10.65
C PRO A 43 20.80 -11.65 -11.65
N GLY A 44 19.93 -10.65 -11.67
CA GLY A 44 20.05 -9.46 -12.51
C GLY A 44 19.82 -9.66 -14.02
N VAL A 45 19.24 -10.80 -14.42
CA VAL A 45 18.95 -11.11 -15.84
C VAL A 45 17.47 -10.87 -16.17
N GLY A 46 16.61 -10.82 -15.15
CA GLY A 46 15.17 -10.59 -15.31
C GLY A 46 14.81 -9.19 -15.80
N PRO A 47 13.52 -8.97 -16.09
CA PRO A 47 13.00 -7.67 -16.50
C PRO A 47 13.27 -6.57 -15.47
N VAL A 48 13.35 -5.31 -15.96
CA VAL A 48 13.46 -4.15 -15.08
C VAL A 48 12.12 -3.83 -14.45
N VAL A 49 12.12 -3.67 -13.12
CA VAL A 49 11.03 -3.19 -12.30
C VAL A 49 11.40 -1.80 -11.80
N LEU A 50 10.70 -0.78 -12.30
CA LEU A 50 10.88 0.59 -11.85
C LEU A 50 10.04 0.82 -10.59
N VAL A 51 10.65 1.38 -9.55
CA VAL A 51 9.95 1.80 -8.33
C VAL A 51 9.92 3.32 -8.28
N ASP A 52 8.73 3.89 -8.25
CA ASP A 52 8.52 5.33 -8.24
C ASP A 52 9.07 5.98 -6.96
N ALA A 53 9.85 7.03 -7.14
CA ALA A 53 10.39 7.90 -6.10
C ALA A 53 10.24 9.39 -6.47
N ALA A 54 9.51 9.70 -7.57
CA ALA A 54 9.35 11.06 -8.09
C ALA A 54 8.15 11.81 -7.48
N HIS A 55 7.21 11.09 -6.84
CA HIS A 55 5.92 11.64 -6.41
C HIS A 55 5.78 11.61 -4.88
N ASN A 56 6.80 12.07 -4.15
CA ASN A 56 6.85 12.05 -2.68
C ASN A 56 6.44 10.69 -2.08
N ASN A 57 6.82 9.61 -2.72
CA ASN A 57 6.38 8.27 -2.37
C ASN A 57 6.79 7.90 -0.94
N PHE A 58 5.81 7.53 -0.11
CA PHE A 58 6.07 7.11 1.25
C PHE A 58 6.84 5.78 1.32
N HIS A 59 6.81 5.01 0.21
CA HIS A 59 7.52 3.75 0.05
C HIS A 59 8.37 3.78 -1.22
N THR A 60 9.68 3.83 -1.06
CA THR A 60 10.68 3.80 -2.14
C THR A 60 11.57 2.57 -2.01
N ALA A 61 12.24 2.16 -3.09
CA ALA A 61 13.14 1.00 -3.10
C ALA A 61 14.26 1.12 -2.07
N ASP A 62 14.83 2.31 -1.90
CA ASP A 62 15.87 2.60 -0.92
C ASP A 62 15.33 2.87 0.49
N GLY A 63 14.00 2.99 0.63
CA GLY A 63 13.30 3.29 1.86
C GLY A 63 12.56 2.10 2.44
N ARG A 64 11.27 2.30 2.75
CA ARG A 64 10.43 1.28 3.39
C ARG A 64 10.20 0.03 2.52
N TYR A 65 10.38 0.11 1.20
CA TYR A 65 10.29 -1.02 0.28
C TYR A 65 11.64 -1.68 -0.03
N GLY A 66 12.70 -1.40 0.73
CA GLY A 66 13.97 -2.08 0.58
C GLY A 66 13.89 -3.61 0.69
N ALA A 67 12.99 -4.13 1.54
CA ALA A 67 12.75 -5.58 1.61
C ALA A 67 12.01 -6.12 0.38
N PHE A 68 11.06 -5.37 -0.17
CA PHE A 68 10.40 -5.67 -1.44
C PHE A 68 11.41 -5.69 -2.60
N ALA A 69 12.26 -4.66 -2.70
CA ALA A 69 13.29 -4.58 -3.73
C ALA A 69 14.23 -5.79 -3.66
N ARG A 70 14.78 -6.09 -2.49
CA ARG A 70 15.65 -7.27 -2.30
C ARG A 70 14.95 -8.59 -2.62
N LEU A 71 13.65 -8.72 -2.31
CA LEU A 71 12.89 -9.92 -2.64
C LEU A 71 12.85 -10.14 -4.16
N LEU A 72 12.60 -9.08 -4.94
CA LEU A 72 12.59 -9.15 -6.40
C LEU A 72 13.99 -9.37 -6.99
N GLU A 73 15.01 -8.70 -6.47
CA GLU A 73 16.39 -8.91 -6.89
C GLU A 73 16.84 -10.36 -6.68
N ARG A 74 16.44 -10.98 -5.58
CA ARG A 74 16.71 -12.40 -5.30
C ARG A 74 15.92 -13.35 -6.19
N ASP A 75 14.78 -12.92 -6.72
CA ASP A 75 14.03 -13.64 -7.75
C ASP A 75 14.58 -13.37 -9.17
N GLY A 76 15.67 -12.57 -9.26
CA GLY A 76 16.46 -12.31 -10.44
C GLY A 76 16.03 -11.11 -11.25
N TYR A 77 15.06 -10.31 -10.82
CA TYR A 77 14.70 -9.04 -11.45
C TYR A 77 15.76 -7.96 -11.24
N VAL A 78 15.73 -6.95 -12.11
CA VAL A 78 16.49 -5.71 -11.92
C VAL A 78 15.57 -4.66 -11.35
N VAL A 79 15.85 -4.17 -10.13
CA VAL A 79 15.04 -3.14 -9.48
C VAL A 79 15.76 -1.79 -9.61
N GLU A 80 15.06 -0.79 -10.13
CA GLU A 80 15.58 0.57 -10.30
C GLU A 80 14.60 1.60 -9.68
N SER A 81 15.13 2.58 -8.94
CA SER A 81 14.38 3.75 -8.52
C SER A 81 14.13 4.68 -9.70
N ASN A 82 12.90 5.19 -9.84
CA ASN A 82 12.55 6.22 -10.80
C ASN A 82 12.32 7.56 -10.10
N GLU A 83 13.21 8.51 -10.28
CA GLU A 83 13.15 9.86 -9.72
C GLU A 83 12.64 10.91 -10.73
N GLN A 84 12.09 10.46 -11.86
CA GLN A 84 11.65 11.34 -12.93
C GLN A 84 10.14 11.27 -13.14
N PRO A 85 9.49 12.38 -13.53
CA PRO A 85 8.10 12.38 -13.94
C PRO A 85 7.81 11.33 -15.02
N PHE A 86 6.58 10.81 -15.04
CA PHE A 86 6.23 9.76 -16.00
C PHE A 86 6.11 10.31 -17.40
N THR A 87 7.03 9.88 -18.24
CA THR A 87 7.02 10.10 -19.68
C THR A 87 7.09 8.77 -20.39
N ARG A 88 6.72 8.75 -21.67
CA ARG A 88 6.87 7.55 -22.51
C ARG A 88 8.31 6.99 -22.49
N ALA A 89 9.31 7.87 -22.47
CA ALA A 89 10.72 7.46 -22.45
C ALA A 89 11.11 6.82 -21.11
N VAL A 90 10.64 7.38 -19.99
CA VAL A 90 10.88 6.83 -18.66
C VAL A 90 10.20 5.47 -18.51
N LEU A 91 8.92 5.38 -18.83
CA LEU A 91 8.14 4.14 -18.70
C LEU A 91 8.66 3.01 -19.59
N ALA A 92 9.22 3.34 -20.77
CA ALA A 92 9.81 2.35 -21.69
C ALA A 92 11.08 1.67 -21.15
N ARG A 93 11.66 2.15 -20.04
CA ARG A 93 12.84 1.54 -19.40
C ARG A 93 12.52 0.26 -18.63
N GLY A 94 11.27 0.13 -18.15
CA GLY A 94 10.85 -0.99 -17.31
C GLY A 94 9.74 -1.83 -17.94
N ALA A 95 9.65 -3.08 -17.54
CA ALA A 95 8.52 -3.95 -17.81
C ALA A 95 7.36 -3.70 -16.83
N VAL A 96 7.70 -3.29 -15.60
CA VAL A 96 6.75 -2.97 -14.53
C VAL A 96 7.10 -1.61 -13.93
N MET A 97 6.10 -0.77 -13.72
CA MET A 97 6.16 0.41 -12.85
C MET A 97 5.43 0.09 -11.55
N VAL A 98 6.10 0.27 -10.43
CA VAL A 98 5.54 0.17 -9.07
C VAL A 98 5.36 1.57 -8.52
N ILE A 99 4.13 1.94 -8.22
CA ILE A 99 3.80 3.19 -7.55
C ILE A 99 3.28 2.81 -6.16
N ALA A 100 4.00 3.21 -5.12
CA ALA A 100 3.65 2.86 -3.75
C ALA A 100 3.53 4.12 -2.88
N ASN A 101 2.30 4.45 -2.53
CA ASN A 101 1.96 5.57 -1.66
C ASN A 101 2.54 6.91 -2.15
N ALA A 102 2.22 7.28 -3.39
CA ALA A 102 2.48 8.61 -3.93
C ALA A 102 1.66 9.67 -3.16
N ILE A 103 2.25 10.81 -2.86
CA ILE A 103 1.64 11.89 -2.07
C ILE A 103 1.76 13.19 -2.87
N ALA A 104 0.65 13.93 -2.98
CA ALA A 104 0.66 15.28 -3.55
C ALA A 104 1.45 16.24 -2.66
N ASP A 105 2.08 17.25 -3.26
CA ASP A 105 2.91 18.22 -2.53
C ASP A 105 2.16 18.86 -1.34
N GLU A 106 0.87 19.14 -1.50
CA GLU A 106 0.01 19.73 -0.47
C GLU A 106 -0.23 18.79 0.72
N ASN A 107 -0.05 17.49 0.53
CA ASN A 107 -0.30 16.51 1.58
C ASN A 107 0.99 15.89 2.16
N VAL A 108 2.18 16.35 1.79
CA VAL A 108 3.44 15.81 2.33
C VAL A 108 3.53 16.04 3.84
N GLU A 109 3.20 17.24 4.31
CA GLU A 109 3.24 17.59 5.73
C GLU A 109 1.85 17.49 6.39
N ASP A 110 0.78 17.78 5.63
CA ASP A 110 -0.58 17.90 6.14
C ASP A 110 -1.51 16.83 5.54
N TRP A 111 -1.84 15.84 6.32
CA TRP A 111 -2.71 14.73 5.90
C TRP A 111 -4.20 15.08 6.09
N VAL A 112 -4.62 16.16 5.40
CA VAL A 112 -5.98 16.71 5.46
C VAL A 112 -6.59 16.85 4.07
N LEU A 113 -7.92 17.00 4.00
CA LEU A 113 -8.60 17.34 2.75
C LEU A 113 -8.33 18.85 2.39
N PRO A 114 -8.24 19.17 1.08
CA PRO A 114 -8.37 18.29 -0.07
C PRO A 114 -7.13 17.43 -0.32
N THR A 115 -7.32 16.33 -1.04
CA THR A 115 -6.24 15.44 -1.49
C THR A 115 -6.17 15.50 -3.02
N PRO A 116 -5.45 16.49 -3.59
CA PRO A 116 -5.27 16.59 -5.03
C PRO A 116 -4.49 15.39 -5.58
N SER A 117 -4.50 15.22 -6.90
CA SER A 117 -3.71 14.15 -7.54
C SER A 117 -2.21 14.38 -7.35
N ALA A 118 -1.49 13.32 -6.98
CA ALA A 118 -0.02 13.32 -6.98
C ALA A 118 0.56 13.34 -8.41
N PHE A 119 -0.27 13.10 -9.42
CA PHE A 119 0.15 13.00 -10.81
C PHE A 119 -0.50 14.09 -11.65
N THR A 120 0.24 14.62 -12.60
CA THR A 120 -0.31 15.51 -13.62
C THR A 120 -1.19 14.73 -14.61
N PRO A 121 -2.13 15.40 -15.31
CA PRO A 121 -2.92 14.75 -16.36
C PRO A 121 -2.07 14.10 -17.47
N GLY A 122 -0.94 14.71 -17.83
CA GLY A 122 -0.02 14.16 -18.84
C GLY A 122 0.69 12.89 -18.38
N GLU A 123 1.02 12.78 -17.11
CA GLU A 123 1.60 11.55 -16.52
C GLU A 123 0.59 10.42 -16.47
N ILE A 124 -0.66 10.72 -16.08
CA ILE A 124 -1.75 9.74 -16.09
C ILE A 124 -1.96 9.21 -17.52
N GLU A 125 -2.04 10.11 -18.51
CA GLU A 125 -2.16 9.73 -19.91
C GLU A 125 -0.98 8.86 -20.38
N ALA A 126 0.26 9.21 -20.02
CA ALA A 126 1.45 8.45 -20.36
C ALA A 126 1.44 7.04 -19.76
N VAL A 127 1.02 6.89 -18.49
CA VAL A 127 0.91 5.59 -17.83
C VAL A 127 -0.19 4.73 -18.47
N VAL A 128 -1.37 5.29 -18.71
CA VAL A 128 -2.49 4.57 -19.34
C VAL A 128 -2.11 4.10 -20.75
N ASP A 129 -1.51 4.98 -21.55
CA ASP A 129 -1.07 4.68 -22.91
C ASP A 129 0.05 3.61 -22.92
N TRP A 130 0.98 3.66 -21.97
CA TRP A 130 2.03 2.66 -21.83
C TRP A 130 1.46 1.29 -21.42
N VAL A 131 0.55 1.24 -20.45
CA VAL A 131 -0.12 -0.01 -20.04
C VAL A 131 -0.94 -0.57 -21.21
N SER A 132 -1.70 0.27 -21.93
CA SER A 132 -2.52 -0.20 -23.06
C SER A 132 -1.70 -0.92 -24.15
N ARG A 133 -0.39 -0.63 -24.23
CA ARG A 133 0.56 -1.22 -25.19
C ARG A 133 1.45 -2.31 -24.59
N GLY A 134 1.07 -2.88 -23.46
CA GLY A 134 1.73 -4.05 -22.89
C GLY A 134 2.64 -3.76 -21.68
N GLY A 135 2.77 -2.51 -21.24
CA GLY A 135 3.39 -2.19 -19.97
C GLY A 135 2.57 -2.69 -18.78
N SER A 136 3.15 -2.78 -17.61
CA SER A 136 2.45 -3.29 -16.43
C SER A 136 2.63 -2.40 -15.20
N LEU A 137 1.53 -2.12 -14.52
CA LEU A 137 1.47 -1.25 -13.35
C LEU A 137 1.14 -2.04 -12.08
N LEU A 138 1.95 -1.84 -11.02
CA LEU A 138 1.57 -2.15 -9.65
C LEU A 138 1.25 -0.84 -8.93
N LEU A 139 -0.05 -0.57 -8.72
CA LEU A 139 -0.53 0.62 -8.02
C LEU A 139 -0.91 0.26 -6.58
N ILE A 140 -0.21 0.82 -5.63
CA ILE A 140 -0.45 0.65 -4.20
C ILE A 140 -0.76 2.01 -3.60
N ALA A 141 -1.97 2.17 -3.09
CA ALA A 141 -2.40 3.39 -2.41
C ALA A 141 -3.12 3.03 -1.11
N ASP A 142 -2.47 3.36 -0.02
CA ASP A 142 -2.94 3.11 1.34
C ASP A 142 -4.09 4.06 1.73
N HIS A 143 -4.40 4.16 2.99
CA HIS A 143 -5.45 5.03 3.52
C HIS A 143 -5.26 6.52 3.16
N MET A 144 -6.23 7.36 3.52
CA MET A 144 -6.17 8.83 3.39
C MET A 144 -4.85 9.39 3.97
N PRO A 145 -4.18 10.34 3.28
CA PRO A 145 -4.58 11.06 2.06
C PRO A 145 -4.19 10.34 0.76
N ILE A 146 -3.43 9.28 0.85
CA ILE A 146 -2.74 8.58 -0.24
C ILE A 146 -3.74 8.04 -1.26
N ALA A 147 -4.83 7.42 -0.77
CA ALA A 147 -5.91 6.96 -1.64
C ALA A 147 -6.49 8.09 -2.50
N GLY A 148 -6.68 9.27 -1.90
CA GLY A 148 -7.15 10.46 -2.62
C GLY A 148 -6.13 10.99 -3.62
N ASN A 149 -4.84 11.02 -3.26
CA ASN A 149 -3.77 11.47 -4.14
C ASN A 149 -3.58 10.54 -5.36
N ALA A 150 -3.93 9.26 -5.25
CA ALA A 150 -3.86 8.29 -6.33
C ALA A 150 -5.18 8.08 -7.10
N GLU A 151 -6.30 8.67 -6.64
CA GLU A 151 -7.64 8.43 -7.19
C GLU A 151 -7.73 8.74 -8.70
N ALA A 152 -7.15 9.84 -9.16
CA ALA A 152 -7.21 10.22 -10.57
C ALA A 152 -6.55 9.17 -11.49
N LEU A 153 -5.39 8.62 -11.08
CA LEU A 153 -4.72 7.55 -11.80
C LEU A 153 -5.51 6.24 -11.74
N ALA A 154 -6.02 5.89 -10.56
CA ALA A 154 -6.85 4.69 -10.38
C ALA A 154 -8.13 4.77 -11.23
N ALA A 155 -8.78 5.94 -11.26
CA ALA A 155 -9.99 6.19 -12.04
C ALA A 155 -9.78 6.00 -13.54
N ALA A 156 -8.59 6.29 -14.07
CA ALA A 156 -8.26 6.07 -15.48
C ALA A 156 -8.25 4.58 -15.87
N PHE A 157 -8.14 3.67 -14.89
CA PHE A 157 -8.28 2.23 -15.05
C PHE A 157 -9.65 1.70 -14.59
N GLY A 158 -10.61 2.59 -14.31
CA GLY A 158 -11.95 2.24 -13.84
C GLY A 158 -12.02 1.73 -12.40
N LEU A 159 -11.10 2.19 -11.56
CA LEU A 159 -11.04 1.88 -10.13
C LEU A 159 -11.48 3.12 -9.34
N ARG A 160 -12.29 2.94 -8.28
CA ARG A 160 -12.80 4.03 -7.45
C ARG A 160 -12.36 3.83 -6.02
N PHE A 161 -11.37 4.59 -5.59
CA PHE A 161 -10.84 4.53 -4.24
C PHE A 161 -11.74 5.27 -3.25
N TYR A 162 -11.88 4.71 -2.07
CA TYR A 162 -12.45 5.42 -0.92
C TYR A 162 -11.29 6.06 -0.16
N ASN A 163 -11.20 7.39 -0.22
CA ASN A 163 -10.15 8.13 0.48
C ASN A 163 -10.38 8.11 2.00
N GLY A 164 -10.10 6.97 2.62
CA GLY A 164 -10.42 6.70 4.02
C GLY A 164 -9.68 5.51 4.60
N PHE A 165 -10.24 4.94 5.65
CA PHE A 165 -9.66 3.85 6.43
C PHE A 165 -10.64 2.69 6.52
N ALA A 166 -10.23 1.49 6.13
CA ALA A 166 -11.02 0.28 6.28
C ALA A 166 -10.68 -0.38 7.62
N PHE A 167 -11.68 -0.43 8.53
CA PHE A 167 -11.56 -1.08 9.82
C PHE A 167 -12.57 -2.22 9.96
N ASP A 168 -12.16 -3.29 10.61
CA ASP A 168 -13.06 -4.38 10.99
C ASP A 168 -14.00 -3.97 12.15
N GLY A 169 -14.91 -4.88 12.54
CA GLY A 169 -15.86 -4.61 13.61
C GLY A 169 -15.23 -4.39 15.00
N SER A 170 -13.95 -4.70 15.20
CA SER A 170 -13.20 -4.39 16.42
C SER A 170 -12.51 -3.02 16.36
N GLY A 171 -12.54 -2.34 15.20
CA GLY A 171 -11.81 -1.09 14.95
C GLY A 171 -10.35 -1.32 14.58
N SER A 172 -9.96 -2.56 14.29
CA SER A 172 -8.62 -2.88 13.78
C SER A 172 -8.55 -2.66 12.27
N GLY A 173 -7.45 -2.07 11.82
CA GLY A 173 -7.10 -2.05 10.39
C GLY A 173 -6.38 -3.33 9.94
N GLN A 174 -5.93 -4.17 10.87
CA GLN A 174 -5.28 -5.43 10.54
C GLN A 174 -6.32 -6.48 10.16
N MET A 175 -6.18 -7.03 8.95
CA MET A 175 -7.10 -8.03 8.41
C MET A 175 -6.35 -9.24 7.87
N GLN A 176 -7.03 -10.40 7.91
CA GLN A 176 -6.56 -11.61 7.29
C GLN A 176 -7.51 -12.01 6.16
N PHE A 177 -6.97 -12.14 4.97
CA PHE A 177 -7.70 -12.64 3.81
C PHE A 177 -7.31 -14.09 3.58
N SER A 178 -8.30 -14.98 3.44
CA SER A 178 -8.03 -16.39 3.24
C SER A 178 -8.99 -17.03 2.23
N ARG A 179 -8.54 -18.12 1.63
CA ARG A 179 -9.39 -18.93 0.75
C ARG A 179 -10.53 -19.58 1.53
N SER A 180 -10.28 -20.00 2.76
CA SER A 180 -11.27 -20.65 3.60
C SER A 180 -12.44 -19.76 3.98
N SER A 181 -12.20 -18.44 4.17
CA SER A 181 -13.25 -17.46 4.38
C SER A 181 -13.84 -16.91 3.08
N GLY A 182 -13.23 -17.22 1.93
CA GLY A 182 -13.63 -16.67 0.63
C GLY A 182 -13.22 -15.21 0.42
N THR A 183 -12.45 -14.61 1.32
CA THR A 183 -11.98 -13.22 1.20
C THR A 183 -10.73 -13.11 0.30
N LEU A 184 -9.88 -14.14 0.24
CA LEU A 184 -8.86 -14.29 -0.79
C LEU A 184 -9.45 -15.08 -1.97
N ARG A 185 -9.66 -14.41 -3.09
CA ARG A 185 -10.27 -14.99 -4.28
C ARG A 185 -9.27 -15.82 -5.10
N SER A 186 -9.79 -16.81 -5.81
CA SER A 186 -9.02 -17.63 -6.74
C SER A 186 -8.77 -16.83 -8.03
N THR A 187 -7.53 -16.43 -8.24
CA THR A 187 -7.02 -15.73 -9.42
C THR A 187 -5.68 -16.35 -9.83
N PRO A 188 -5.12 -16.08 -11.01
CA PRO A 188 -3.75 -16.50 -11.32
C PRO A 188 -2.77 -16.18 -10.19
N VAL A 189 -2.79 -14.94 -9.68
CA VAL A 189 -1.87 -14.45 -8.63
C VAL A 189 -1.98 -15.26 -7.33
N SER A 190 -3.18 -15.57 -6.86
CA SER A 190 -3.34 -16.36 -5.65
C SER A 190 -3.14 -17.85 -5.85
N ASN A 191 -3.39 -18.37 -7.07
CA ASN A 191 -3.20 -19.77 -7.38
C ASN A 191 -1.72 -20.13 -7.56
N GLY A 192 -0.92 -19.19 -8.07
CA GLY A 192 0.42 -19.48 -8.56
C GLY A 192 0.39 -20.39 -9.79
N ARG A 193 1.54 -20.70 -10.35
CA ARG A 193 1.73 -21.57 -11.51
C ARG A 193 1.79 -23.05 -11.09
N ASN A 194 2.09 -23.28 -9.83
CA ASN A 194 2.23 -24.60 -9.25
C ASN A 194 1.85 -24.60 -7.77
N ARG A 195 1.86 -25.78 -7.14
CA ARG A 195 1.45 -25.93 -5.75
C ARG A 195 2.34 -25.19 -4.76
N GLY A 196 3.63 -24.99 -5.07
CA GLY A 196 4.58 -24.28 -4.20
C GLY A 196 4.33 -22.77 -4.16
N GLU A 197 3.76 -22.23 -5.23
CA GLU A 197 3.44 -20.80 -5.36
C GLU A 197 2.01 -20.44 -4.88
N ARG A 198 1.22 -21.44 -4.52
CA ARG A 198 -0.15 -21.21 -4.08
C ARG A 198 -0.18 -20.46 -2.76
N VAL A 199 -0.99 -19.40 -2.73
CA VAL A 199 -1.25 -18.57 -1.54
C VAL A 199 -2.63 -18.88 -1.01
N ASP A 200 -2.72 -19.29 0.25
CA ASP A 200 -3.99 -19.62 0.92
C ASP A 200 -4.44 -18.53 1.90
N SER A 201 -3.51 -17.68 2.35
CA SER A 201 -3.80 -16.61 3.32
C SER A 201 -2.77 -15.49 3.22
N VAL A 202 -3.21 -14.25 3.35
CA VAL A 202 -2.37 -13.05 3.46
C VAL A 202 -2.89 -12.12 4.54
N ALA A 203 -2.01 -11.30 5.11
CA ALA A 203 -2.37 -10.27 6.07
C ALA A 203 -2.15 -8.88 5.49
N THR A 204 -3.07 -7.97 5.80
CA THR A 204 -2.96 -6.53 5.60
C THR A 204 -3.01 -5.82 6.95
N PHE A 205 -2.65 -4.53 7.01
CA PHE A 205 -2.49 -3.87 8.30
C PHE A 205 -3.44 -2.70 8.47
N THR A 206 -3.35 -1.67 7.66
CA THR A 206 -4.33 -0.58 7.64
C THR A 206 -4.35 0.00 6.26
N GLY A 207 -5.50 0.02 5.62
CA GLY A 207 -5.59 0.48 4.25
C GLY A 207 -6.94 1.10 3.95
N GLN A 208 -7.15 1.39 2.70
CA GLN A 208 -8.42 1.85 2.16
C GLN A 208 -9.19 0.70 1.49
N ALA A 209 -10.36 1.02 0.98
CA ALA A 209 -11.18 0.14 0.16
C ALA A 209 -11.44 0.79 -1.21
N PHE A 210 -11.71 -0.04 -2.21
CA PHE A 210 -12.10 0.45 -3.53
C PHE A 210 -13.16 -0.43 -4.18
N ARG A 211 -13.76 0.08 -5.25
CA ARG A 211 -14.64 -0.66 -6.14
C ARG A 211 -14.15 -0.55 -7.58
N VAL A 212 -14.62 -1.46 -8.40
CA VAL A 212 -14.34 -1.50 -9.85
C VAL A 212 -15.60 -1.02 -10.59
N ASP A 213 -15.42 -0.17 -11.59
CA ASP A 213 -16.51 0.29 -12.43
C ASP A 213 -17.06 -0.85 -13.31
N PRO A 214 -18.36 -0.86 -13.64
CA PRO A 214 -18.93 -1.87 -14.50
C PRO A 214 -18.25 -1.92 -15.89
N GLY A 215 -17.99 -3.14 -16.37
CA GLY A 215 -17.39 -3.36 -17.69
C GLY A 215 -15.86 -3.38 -17.72
N VAL A 216 -15.19 -3.12 -16.62
CA VAL A 216 -13.73 -3.28 -16.50
C VAL A 216 -13.39 -4.76 -16.39
N ASP A 217 -12.41 -5.24 -17.17
CA ASP A 217 -11.89 -6.62 -17.08
C ASP A 217 -11.00 -6.78 -15.85
N ALA A 218 -11.65 -6.87 -14.69
CA ALA A 218 -11.01 -6.98 -13.39
C ALA A 218 -11.38 -8.27 -12.68
N GLN A 219 -10.40 -8.86 -12.00
CA GLN A 219 -10.59 -9.99 -11.09
C GLN A 219 -10.35 -9.54 -9.65
N PRO A 220 -11.37 -9.57 -8.78
CA PRO A 220 -11.19 -9.36 -7.35
C PRO A 220 -10.17 -10.33 -6.76
N LEU A 221 -9.26 -9.86 -5.92
CA LEU A 221 -8.27 -10.67 -5.24
C LEU A 221 -8.48 -10.67 -3.72
N LEU A 222 -8.51 -9.49 -3.11
CA LEU A 222 -8.78 -9.31 -1.68
C LEU A 222 -10.14 -8.62 -1.54
N VAL A 223 -11.12 -9.34 -1.01
CA VAL A 223 -12.49 -8.85 -0.82
C VAL A 223 -12.74 -8.65 0.66
N LEU A 224 -13.11 -7.44 1.03
CA LEU A 224 -13.38 -7.09 2.42
C LEU A 224 -14.56 -7.92 2.97
N PRO A 225 -14.42 -8.50 4.18
CA PRO A 225 -15.46 -9.30 4.79
C PRO A 225 -16.65 -8.46 5.30
N GLU A 226 -17.71 -9.16 5.67
CA GLU A 226 -18.80 -8.56 6.44
C GLU A 226 -18.30 -7.90 7.72
N GLY A 227 -18.95 -6.81 8.13
CA GLY A 227 -18.60 -6.07 9.34
C GLY A 227 -17.47 -5.05 9.17
N VAL A 228 -16.80 -4.99 8.01
CA VAL A 228 -15.85 -3.91 7.73
C VAL A 228 -16.61 -2.61 7.47
N THR A 229 -16.07 -1.52 8.01
CA THR A 229 -16.55 -0.16 7.78
C THR A 229 -15.40 0.70 7.26
N VAL A 230 -15.67 1.45 6.21
CA VAL A 230 -14.71 2.45 5.67
C VAL A 230 -15.06 3.81 6.26
N TRP A 231 -14.15 4.37 7.01
CA TRP A 231 -14.24 5.68 7.63
C TRP A 231 -13.60 6.72 6.73
N LEU A 232 -14.28 7.85 6.54
CA LEU A 232 -13.87 8.91 5.61
C LEU A 232 -13.63 10.22 6.40
N PRO A 233 -12.55 10.31 7.19
CA PRO A 233 -12.27 11.49 7.98
C PRO A 233 -11.76 12.64 7.09
N PRO A 234 -11.95 13.91 7.49
CA PRO A 234 -11.36 15.06 6.81
C PRO A 234 -9.88 15.25 7.09
N GLU A 235 -9.36 14.62 8.16
CA GLU A 235 -7.97 14.63 8.60
C GLU A 235 -7.59 13.19 9.00
N ALA A 236 -6.45 12.72 8.51
CA ALA A 236 -6.00 11.35 8.75
C ALA A 236 -5.84 11.07 10.25
N TRP A 237 -6.33 9.90 10.68
CA TRP A 237 -6.28 9.44 12.07
C TRP A 237 -7.15 10.24 13.07
N VAL A 238 -7.90 11.25 12.61
CA VAL A 238 -8.84 12.01 13.44
C VAL A 238 -10.27 11.51 13.19
N PHE A 239 -10.79 10.74 14.13
CA PHE A 239 -12.12 10.12 14.03
C PHE A 239 -13.06 10.65 15.11
N SER A 240 -14.33 10.82 14.75
CA SER A 240 -15.42 11.22 15.66
C SER A 240 -16.71 10.51 15.29
N ASP A 241 -17.75 10.69 16.12
CA ASP A 241 -19.08 10.13 15.82
C ASP A 241 -19.67 10.69 14.52
N SER A 242 -19.27 11.90 14.13
CA SER A 242 -19.69 12.56 12.89
C SER A 242 -18.84 12.20 11.67
N THR A 243 -17.75 11.44 11.82
CA THR A 243 -16.93 10.99 10.69
C THR A 243 -17.81 10.16 9.73
N PRO A 244 -17.93 10.54 8.45
CA PRO A 244 -18.68 9.78 7.46
C PRO A 244 -18.16 8.35 7.32
N ARG A 245 -19.08 7.41 7.11
CA ARG A 245 -18.76 5.98 7.01
C ARG A 245 -19.57 5.34 5.90
N VAL A 246 -18.95 4.36 5.24
CA VAL A 246 -19.63 3.49 4.27
C VAL A 246 -19.42 2.03 4.64
N PRO A 247 -20.40 1.14 4.37
CA PRO A 247 -20.20 -0.30 4.51
C PRO A 247 -19.04 -0.76 3.63
N GLY A 248 -18.09 -1.49 4.22
CA GLY A 248 -16.93 -2.02 3.51
C GLY A 248 -17.15 -3.43 2.92
N ALA A 249 -18.21 -4.12 3.35
CA ALA A 249 -18.53 -5.46 2.86
C ALA A 249 -18.56 -5.51 1.32
N HIS A 250 -17.85 -6.49 0.76
CA HIS A 250 -17.69 -6.70 -0.69
C HIS A 250 -16.91 -5.64 -1.47
N LEU A 251 -16.47 -4.55 -0.85
CA LEU A 251 -15.45 -3.69 -1.42
C LEU A 251 -14.11 -4.44 -1.50
N LEU A 252 -13.19 -3.94 -2.29
CA LEU A 252 -11.92 -4.59 -2.54
C LEU A 252 -10.79 -3.87 -1.81
N GLN A 253 -9.77 -4.64 -1.43
CA GLN A 253 -8.47 -4.14 -1.01
C GLN A 253 -7.35 -4.64 -1.93
N GLY A 254 -7.67 -5.52 -2.88
CA GLY A 254 -6.78 -6.01 -3.92
C GLY A 254 -7.53 -6.52 -5.13
N ALA A 255 -7.04 -6.21 -6.34
CA ALA A 255 -7.57 -6.70 -7.62
C ALA A 255 -6.47 -6.73 -8.68
N ILE A 256 -6.70 -7.53 -9.72
CA ILE A 256 -5.92 -7.52 -10.96
C ILE A 256 -6.82 -7.13 -12.13
N VAL A 257 -6.30 -6.34 -13.06
CA VAL A 257 -7.04 -5.74 -14.17
C VAL A 257 -6.25 -5.97 -15.46
N ARG A 258 -6.93 -6.35 -16.54
CA ARG A 258 -6.39 -6.31 -17.90
C ARG A 258 -6.80 -4.99 -18.55
N HIS A 259 -5.82 -4.30 -19.15
CA HIS A 259 -6.06 -3.02 -19.82
C HIS A 259 -5.27 -2.98 -21.13
N GLY A 260 -5.99 -3.07 -22.25
CA GLY A 260 -5.35 -3.24 -23.56
C GLY A 260 -4.50 -4.52 -23.59
N GLU A 261 -3.24 -4.40 -23.95
CA GLU A 261 -2.27 -5.49 -23.97
C GLU A 261 -1.56 -5.67 -22.61
N GLY A 262 -1.69 -4.71 -21.69
CA GLY A 262 -1.00 -4.68 -20.42
C GLY A 262 -1.84 -5.11 -19.23
N ARG A 263 -1.26 -4.91 -18.03
CA ARG A 263 -1.81 -5.41 -16.78
C ARG A 263 -1.67 -4.39 -15.67
N VAL A 264 -2.65 -4.34 -14.78
CA VAL A 264 -2.62 -3.53 -13.56
C VAL A 264 -2.92 -4.42 -12.37
N ALA A 265 -2.03 -4.46 -11.39
CA ALA A 265 -2.35 -4.96 -10.06
C ALA A 265 -2.56 -3.75 -9.14
N VAL A 266 -3.65 -3.75 -8.38
CA VAL A 266 -4.01 -2.63 -7.51
C VAL A 266 -4.26 -3.12 -6.09
N PHE A 267 -3.69 -2.40 -5.13
CA PHE A 267 -3.86 -2.71 -3.70
C PHE A 267 -4.12 -1.46 -2.88
N GLY A 268 -5.03 -1.58 -1.95
CA GLY A 268 -5.43 -0.54 -1.00
C GLY A 268 -4.66 -0.57 0.31
N GLU A 269 -3.51 -1.27 0.36
CA GLU A 269 -2.69 -1.40 1.56
C GLU A 269 -1.23 -1.65 1.18
N ALA A 270 -0.32 -0.94 1.81
CA ALA A 270 1.08 -0.94 1.42
C ALA A 270 1.99 -1.78 2.33
N ALA A 271 1.66 -1.91 3.60
CA ALA A 271 2.54 -2.62 4.53
C ALA A 271 2.63 -4.12 4.22
N MET A 272 1.62 -4.71 3.57
CA MET A 272 1.65 -6.11 3.13
C MET A 272 2.78 -6.43 2.14
N PHE A 273 3.35 -5.43 1.48
CA PHE A 273 4.48 -5.50 0.55
C PHE A 273 5.81 -5.13 1.20
N SER A 274 5.79 -4.67 2.45
CA SER A 274 6.98 -4.25 3.19
C SER A 274 7.35 -5.27 4.26
N ALA A 275 8.61 -5.25 4.70
CA ALA A 275 9.05 -5.86 5.94
C ALA A 275 9.68 -4.77 6.80
N GLN A 276 9.07 -4.47 7.93
CA GLN A 276 9.42 -3.33 8.76
C GLN A 276 9.45 -3.69 10.25
N LEU A 277 10.15 -2.86 11.00
CA LEU A 277 10.15 -2.85 12.45
C LEU A 277 9.58 -1.51 12.92
N ALA A 278 8.51 -1.55 13.70
CA ALA A 278 7.74 -0.39 14.13
C ALA A 278 7.91 -0.06 15.60
N GLY A 279 7.98 1.23 15.91
CA GLY A 279 8.05 1.77 17.26
C GLY A 279 9.35 1.49 18.00
N PRO A 280 9.47 1.95 19.25
CA PRO A 280 10.70 1.84 20.04
C PRO A 280 11.09 0.40 20.37
N ASN A 281 10.10 -0.51 20.39
CA ASN A 281 10.32 -1.94 20.66
C ASN A 281 10.57 -2.75 19.38
N ARG A 282 10.74 -2.11 18.24
CA ARG A 282 11.02 -2.75 16.94
C ARG A 282 10.06 -3.91 16.63
N GLN A 283 8.74 -3.69 16.81
CA GLN A 283 7.75 -4.73 16.58
C GLN A 283 7.68 -5.07 15.09
N PRO A 284 7.72 -6.36 14.72
CA PRO A 284 7.56 -6.78 13.32
C PRO A 284 6.27 -6.26 12.71
N MET A 285 6.33 -5.78 11.46
CA MET A 285 5.21 -5.31 10.67
C MET A 285 5.36 -5.74 9.21
N GLY A 286 4.26 -5.81 8.49
CA GLY A 286 4.27 -6.28 7.10
C GLY A 286 4.66 -7.74 7.00
N MET A 287 5.47 -8.08 6.01
CA MET A 287 5.93 -9.45 5.74
C MET A 287 6.77 -10.07 6.88
N SER A 288 7.30 -9.27 7.82
CA SER A 288 8.00 -9.77 9.01
C SER A 288 7.07 -10.38 10.06
N ARG A 289 5.74 -10.27 9.89
CA ARG A 289 4.76 -10.83 10.81
C ARG A 289 4.49 -12.31 10.50
N PRO A 290 4.31 -13.17 11.52
CA PRO A 290 3.95 -14.57 11.29
C PRO A 290 2.64 -14.75 10.51
N GLU A 291 1.65 -13.86 10.72
CA GLU A 291 0.36 -13.89 10.02
C GLU A 291 0.49 -13.56 8.53
N ALA A 292 1.59 -12.91 8.13
CA ALA A 292 1.91 -12.54 6.76
C ALA A 292 2.90 -13.51 6.08
N ALA A 293 3.05 -14.72 6.60
CA ALA A 293 4.05 -15.70 6.10
C ALA A 293 3.93 -16.00 4.60
N GLN A 294 2.75 -15.86 4.00
CA GLN A 294 2.56 -16.05 2.56
C GLN A 294 2.51 -14.74 1.76
N ASN A 295 2.65 -13.58 2.40
CA ASN A 295 2.71 -12.30 1.68
C ASN A 295 3.90 -12.25 0.70
N PRO A 296 5.13 -12.71 1.05
CA PRO A 296 6.24 -12.72 0.10
C PRO A 296 5.93 -13.51 -1.18
N GLN A 297 5.26 -14.66 -1.05
CA GLN A 297 4.86 -15.45 -2.22
C GLN A 297 3.80 -14.73 -3.04
N LEU A 298 2.84 -14.04 -2.41
CA LEU A 298 1.87 -13.23 -3.15
C LEU A 298 2.57 -12.10 -3.92
N VAL A 299 3.56 -11.43 -3.32
CA VAL A 299 4.37 -10.38 -3.97
C VAL A 299 5.04 -10.94 -5.24
N LEU A 300 5.72 -12.08 -5.13
CA LEU A 300 6.36 -12.72 -6.29
C LEU A 300 5.33 -13.06 -7.37
N ASN A 301 4.20 -13.67 -6.98
CA ASN A 301 3.14 -14.02 -7.92
C ASN A 301 2.54 -12.79 -8.63
N VAL A 302 2.39 -11.66 -7.93
CA VAL A 302 1.95 -10.39 -8.55
C VAL A 302 2.93 -9.95 -9.62
N ILE A 303 4.22 -9.94 -9.31
CA ILE A 303 5.26 -9.52 -10.26
C ILE A 303 5.39 -10.50 -11.43
N HIS A 304 5.32 -11.81 -11.18
CA HIS A 304 5.27 -12.84 -12.23
C HIS A 304 4.09 -12.63 -13.17
N TRP A 305 2.90 -12.32 -12.62
CA TRP A 305 1.72 -12.05 -13.44
C TRP A 305 1.88 -10.76 -14.24
N LEU A 306 2.44 -9.70 -13.67
CA LEU A 306 2.70 -8.44 -14.34
C LEU A 306 3.75 -8.58 -15.46
N THR A 307 4.69 -9.50 -15.34
CA THR A 307 5.75 -9.76 -16.33
C THR A 307 5.45 -10.94 -17.27
N ASP A 308 4.18 -11.36 -17.33
CA ASP A 308 3.69 -12.42 -18.23
C ASP A 308 4.37 -13.77 -18.04
N ARG A 309 4.58 -14.18 -16.80
CA ARG A 309 5.18 -15.49 -16.45
C ARG A 309 4.15 -16.57 -16.12
N TYR A 310 2.89 -16.35 -16.48
CA TYR A 310 1.77 -17.27 -16.28
C TYR A 310 1.37 -17.97 -17.57
#